data_af6733f1345492861980988fe64b66dc
#
_entry.id   af6733f1345492861980988fe64b66dc
#
_cell.length_a   1.000
_cell.length_b   1.000
_cell.length_c   1.000
_cell.angle_alpha   90.00
_cell.angle_beta   90.00
_cell.angle_gamma   90.00
#
_symmetry.space_group_name_H-M   'P 1'
#
loop_
_entity.id
_entity.type
_entity.pdbx_description
1 polymer ?
#
loop_
_entity_poly.entity_id
_entity_poly.type
_entity_poly.pdbx_seq_one_letter_code
_entity_poly.pdbx_strand_id
1 'polypeptide(L)'
;AGTLTAISLVVAALLGATNALTEDKIAAINKANTEVALAAVVSSPDCEFPPIEEIPQAAIDAAKTQSGKLTEAYRVVVNGEDAGYAFKIVAGGSQGDIEMIVGVDADLAITGISVVDAAETSGIGTKVIANEATTAGTGALDQFVGKSGAGSLVVKTNIDAVSGATVTTKGITKGANAALAAAEAMA
;
A
#
# COMPACT_ATOMS: atom_id res chain seq x y z
N ALA A 1 0.75 32.37 31.47
CA ALA A 1 0.90 32.36 30.01
C ALA A 1 2.37 32.17 29.61
N GLY A 2 3.33 32.96 30.14
CA GLY A 2 4.75 32.92 29.70
C GLY A 2 5.46 31.57 29.87
N THR A 3 5.23 30.89 31.02
CA THR A 3 5.84 29.56 31.30
C THR A 3 5.36 28.49 30.31
N LEU A 4 4.06 28.48 29.98
CA LEU A 4 3.50 27.52 29.05
C LEU A 4 4.05 27.74 27.65
N THR A 5 4.14 29.00 27.22
CA THR A 5 4.74 29.37 25.93
C THR A 5 6.20 28.93 25.84
N ALA A 6 6.99 29.15 26.89
CA ALA A 6 8.39 28.74 26.93
C ALA A 6 8.54 27.21 26.80
N ILE A 7 7.74 26.44 27.53
CA ILE A 7 7.75 24.97 27.48
C ILE A 7 7.36 24.48 26.06
N SER A 8 6.28 25.05 25.49
CA SER A 8 5.83 24.69 24.14
C SER A 8 6.91 24.96 23.07
N LEU A 9 7.64 26.07 23.22
CA LEU A 9 8.70 26.47 22.29
C LEU A 9 9.90 25.52 22.37
N VAL A 10 10.30 25.12 23.58
CA VAL A 10 11.37 24.11 23.79
C VAL A 10 10.97 22.76 23.23
N VAL A 11 9.75 22.30 23.49
CA VAL A 11 9.26 21.00 22.98
C VAL A 11 9.18 21.04 21.44
N ALA A 12 8.65 22.11 20.86
CA ALA A 12 8.60 22.25 19.41
C ALA A 12 9.98 22.25 18.76
N ALA A 13 10.95 22.94 19.39
CA ALA A 13 12.33 22.97 18.90
C ALA A 13 13.00 21.59 18.97
N LEU A 14 12.79 20.84 20.08
CA LEU A 14 13.31 19.49 20.23
C LEU A 14 12.68 18.52 19.21
N LEU A 15 11.37 18.58 19.01
CA LEU A 15 10.69 17.77 18.02
C LEU A 15 11.18 18.09 16.59
N GLY A 16 11.31 19.37 16.25
CA GLY A 16 11.84 19.80 14.96
C GLY A 16 13.28 19.33 14.73
N ALA A 17 14.14 19.47 15.72
CA ALA A 17 15.52 18.99 15.65
C ALA A 17 15.60 17.45 15.49
N THR A 18 14.78 16.71 16.24
CA THR A 18 14.72 15.24 16.13
C THR A 18 14.23 14.83 14.75
N ASN A 19 13.17 15.48 14.24
CA ASN A 19 12.66 15.21 12.88
C ASN A 19 13.74 15.45 11.83
N ALA A 20 14.44 16.58 11.85
CA ALA A 20 15.49 16.90 10.90
C ALA A 20 16.67 15.90 10.93
N LEU A 21 16.99 15.33 12.09
CA LEU A 21 18.04 14.33 12.23
C LEU A 21 17.62 12.92 11.75
N THR A 22 16.32 12.63 11.71
CA THR A 22 15.78 11.29 11.39
C THR A 22 15.21 11.21 10.00
N GLU A 23 14.89 12.35 9.35
CA GLU A 23 14.21 12.42 8.05
C GLU A 23 14.94 11.63 6.95
N ASP A 24 16.26 11.81 6.82
CA ASP A 24 17.07 11.10 5.84
C ASP A 24 17.08 9.58 6.07
N LYS A 25 17.13 9.17 7.34
CA LYS A 25 17.08 7.74 7.70
C LYS A 25 15.72 7.12 7.41
N ILE A 26 14.66 7.83 7.72
CA ILE A 26 13.27 7.40 7.45
C ILE A 26 13.08 7.27 5.94
N ALA A 27 13.52 8.25 5.15
CA ALA A 27 13.45 8.19 3.69
C ALA A 27 14.23 7.00 3.10
N ALA A 28 15.43 6.73 3.62
CA ALA A 28 16.23 5.59 3.18
C ALA A 28 15.57 4.23 3.52
N ILE A 29 14.98 4.10 4.71
CA ILE A 29 14.26 2.90 5.13
C ILE A 29 13.00 2.70 4.26
N ASN A 30 12.24 3.76 4.05
CA ASN A 30 11.02 3.70 3.22
C ASN A 30 11.34 3.30 1.78
N LYS A 31 12.44 3.81 1.22
CA LYS A 31 12.91 3.40 -0.11
C LYS A 31 13.27 1.91 -0.13
N ALA A 32 14.06 1.45 0.84
CA ALA A 32 14.42 0.03 0.93
C ALA A 32 13.19 -0.88 1.10
N ASN A 33 12.23 -0.49 1.94
CA ASN A 33 10.98 -1.23 2.13
C ASN A 33 10.15 -1.26 0.83
N THR A 34 10.11 -0.15 0.07
CA THR A 34 9.43 -0.08 -1.22
C THR A 34 10.06 -1.04 -2.23
N GLU A 35 11.41 -1.10 -2.30
CA GLU A 35 12.12 -2.02 -3.20
C GLU A 35 11.83 -3.49 -2.85
N VAL A 36 11.83 -3.84 -1.56
CA VAL A 36 11.45 -5.18 -1.09
C VAL A 36 9.98 -5.49 -1.42
N ALA A 37 9.09 -4.53 -1.23
CA ALA A 37 7.67 -4.70 -1.51
C ALA A 37 7.39 -4.87 -3.01
N LEU A 38 8.10 -4.13 -3.88
CA LEU A 38 8.01 -4.29 -5.34
C LEU A 38 8.44 -5.71 -5.76
N ALA A 39 9.55 -6.21 -5.24
CA ALA A 39 10.00 -7.56 -5.52
C ALA A 39 9.04 -8.64 -5.01
N ALA A 40 8.29 -8.37 -3.93
CA ALA A 40 7.35 -9.32 -3.35
C ALA A 40 6.03 -9.45 -4.13
N VAL A 41 5.62 -8.42 -4.89
CA VAL A 41 4.34 -8.45 -5.64
C VAL A 41 4.46 -9.05 -7.04
N VAL A 42 5.69 -9.36 -7.48
CA VAL A 42 5.95 -10.00 -8.79
C VAL A 42 6.79 -11.26 -8.57
N SER A 43 6.27 -12.41 -8.95
CA SER A 43 6.92 -13.71 -8.74
C SER A 43 7.99 -14.05 -9.80
N SER A 44 8.69 -13.07 -10.35
CA SER A 44 9.75 -13.29 -11.36
C SER A 44 11.11 -12.79 -10.85
N PRO A 45 12.20 -13.58 -11.00
CA PRO A 45 13.52 -13.17 -10.56
C PRO A 45 14.15 -12.06 -11.42
N ASP A 46 13.75 -11.96 -12.70
CA ASP A 46 14.29 -11.00 -13.67
C ASP A 46 13.26 -9.90 -13.97
N CYS A 47 12.86 -9.15 -12.91
CA CYS A 47 11.92 -8.04 -13.05
C CYS A 47 12.59 -6.71 -12.70
N GLU A 48 12.25 -5.68 -13.48
CA GLU A 48 12.62 -4.29 -13.27
C GLU A 48 11.38 -3.45 -12.98
N PHE A 49 11.54 -2.43 -12.15
CA PHE A 49 10.45 -1.54 -11.74
C PHE A 49 10.80 -0.07 -12.07
N PRO A 50 10.86 0.32 -13.36
CA PRO A 50 11.10 1.71 -13.70
C PRO A 50 9.95 2.59 -13.20
N PRO A 51 10.24 3.67 -12.45
CA PRO A 51 9.21 4.58 -11.94
C PRO A 51 8.55 5.34 -13.09
N ILE A 52 7.26 5.61 -12.95
CA ILE A 52 6.50 6.46 -13.85
C ILE A 52 6.54 7.87 -13.27
N GLU A 53 7.33 8.75 -13.88
CA GLU A 53 7.56 10.12 -13.37
C GLU A 53 6.29 10.98 -13.42
N GLU A 54 5.49 10.84 -14.48
CA GLU A 54 4.22 11.55 -14.65
C GLU A 54 3.05 10.57 -14.61
N ILE A 55 2.43 10.44 -13.45
CA ILE A 55 1.23 9.59 -13.29
C ILE A 55 0.05 10.34 -13.92
N PRO A 56 -0.71 9.71 -14.86
CA PRO A 56 -1.89 10.34 -15.43
C PRO A 56 -2.90 10.77 -14.36
N GLN A 57 -3.42 11.99 -14.47
CA GLN A 57 -4.40 12.50 -13.51
C GLN A 57 -5.64 11.60 -13.43
N ALA A 58 -6.03 10.97 -14.55
CA ALA A 58 -7.13 10.01 -14.59
C ALA A 58 -6.91 8.82 -13.64
N ALA A 59 -5.67 8.29 -13.56
CA ALA A 59 -5.33 7.19 -12.65
C ALA A 59 -5.38 7.64 -11.17
N ILE A 60 -4.90 8.85 -10.87
CA ILE A 60 -4.98 9.43 -9.53
C ILE A 60 -6.44 9.62 -9.10
N ASP A 61 -7.27 10.16 -9.98
CA ASP A 61 -8.69 10.38 -9.69
C ASP A 61 -9.47 9.06 -9.59
N ALA A 62 -9.15 8.08 -10.43
CA ALA A 62 -9.72 6.74 -10.35
C ALA A 62 -9.41 6.06 -9.00
N ALA A 63 -8.15 6.09 -8.56
CA ALA A 63 -7.76 5.55 -7.25
C ALA A 63 -8.50 6.25 -6.10
N LYS A 64 -8.69 7.56 -6.18
CA LYS A 64 -9.41 8.37 -5.20
C LYS A 64 -10.88 7.97 -5.05
N THR A 65 -11.55 7.58 -6.15
CA THR A 65 -12.94 7.09 -6.10
C THR A 65 -13.09 5.84 -5.25
N GLN A 66 -12.03 5.03 -5.14
CA GLN A 66 -11.96 3.82 -4.31
C GLN A 66 -11.43 4.07 -2.89
N SER A 67 -11.30 5.34 -2.49
CA SER A 67 -10.78 5.74 -1.17
C SER A 67 -9.31 5.35 -0.95
N GLY A 68 -8.51 5.24 -2.01
CA GLY A 68 -7.08 5.09 -1.99
C GLY A 68 -6.39 6.33 -2.56
N LYS A 69 -5.20 6.65 -2.05
CA LYS A 69 -4.34 7.71 -2.57
C LYS A 69 -3.17 7.07 -3.32
N LEU A 70 -3.13 7.23 -4.63
CA LEU A 70 -1.98 6.82 -5.45
C LEU A 70 -0.83 7.82 -5.24
N THR A 71 0.31 7.34 -4.76
CA THR A 71 1.49 8.16 -4.47
C THR A 71 2.62 7.93 -5.47
N GLU A 72 2.85 6.68 -5.86
CA GLU A 72 3.88 6.30 -6.82
C GLU A 72 3.33 5.19 -7.74
N ALA A 73 3.81 5.16 -8.97
CA ALA A 73 3.49 4.12 -9.94
C ALA A 73 4.77 3.65 -10.62
N TYR A 74 4.85 2.35 -10.87
CA TYR A 74 5.97 1.70 -11.50
C TYR A 74 5.46 0.83 -12.65
N ARG A 75 6.23 0.79 -13.74
CA ARG A 75 6.02 -0.22 -14.77
C ARG A 75 6.66 -1.52 -14.31
N VAL A 76 6.03 -2.64 -14.53
CA VAL A 76 6.61 -3.95 -14.28
C VAL A 76 7.14 -4.48 -15.60
N VAL A 77 8.46 -4.69 -15.69
CA VAL A 77 9.13 -5.23 -16.87
C VAL A 77 9.73 -6.58 -16.50
N VAL A 78 9.35 -7.62 -17.20
CA VAL A 78 9.86 -8.99 -16.99
C VAL A 78 10.55 -9.46 -18.25
N ASN A 79 11.81 -9.84 -18.17
CA ASN A 79 12.65 -10.23 -19.32
C ASN A 79 12.68 -9.18 -20.46
N GLY A 80 12.53 -7.90 -20.13
CA GLY A 80 12.53 -6.80 -21.09
C GLY A 80 11.17 -6.52 -21.75
N GLU A 81 10.10 -7.23 -21.36
CA GLU A 81 8.74 -7.01 -21.85
C GLU A 81 7.85 -6.41 -20.75
N ASP A 82 6.94 -5.52 -21.14
CA ASP A 82 5.97 -4.93 -20.21
C ASP A 82 5.00 -6.00 -19.71
N ALA A 83 4.97 -6.22 -18.41
CA ALA A 83 4.16 -7.24 -17.74
C ALA A 83 3.00 -6.64 -16.90
N GLY A 84 2.94 -5.32 -16.78
CA GLY A 84 1.90 -4.63 -16.02
C GLY A 84 2.42 -3.45 -15.21
N TYR A 85 1.80 -3.21 -14.07
CA TYR A 85 2.08 -2.07 -13.21
C TYR A 85 2.22 -2.49 -11.75
N ALA A 86 2.96 -1.71 -10.97
CA ALA A 86 2.95 -1.77 -9.52
C ALA A 86 2.64 -0.37 -8.97
N PHE A 87 1.65 -0.28 -8.10
CA PHE A 87 1.15 0.98 -7.56
C PHE A 87 1.42 1.08 -6.06
N LYS A 88 1.99 2.19 -5.65
CA LYS A 88 2.10 2.54 -4.23
C LYS A 88 0.87 3.30 -3.81
N ILE A 89 0.05 2.66 -2.99
CA ILE A 89 -1.24 3.17 -2.55
C ILE A 89 -1.23 3.39 -1.04
N VAL A 90 -1.80 4.50 -0.62
CA VAL A 90 -2.10 4.78 0.78
C VAL A 90 -3.61 4.70 0.99
N ALA A 91 -4.04 3.87 1.94
CA ALA A 91 -5.45 3.70 2.29
C ALA A 91 -5.63 3.69 3.80
N GLY A 92 -6.77 4.21 4.30
CA GLY A 92 -7.04 4.27 5.73
C GLY A 92 -7.25 2.88 6.34
N GLY A 93 -6.44 2.56 7.35
CA GLY A 93 -6.53 1.37 8.17
C GLY A 93 -7.37 1.57 9.43
N SER A 94 -7.05 0.84 10.52
CA SER A 94 -7.75 0.91 11.81
C SER A 94 -7.19 1.98 12.74
N GLN A 95 -5.88 2.15 12.78
CA GLN A 95 -5.20 3.10 13.67
C GLN A 95 -4.53 4.24 12.89
N GLY A 96 -4.38 4.11 11.61
CA GLY A 96 -3.73 5.08 10.72
C GLY A 96 -3.79 4.63 9.28
N ASP A 97 -2.97 5.26 8.47
CA ASP A 97 -2.84 4.91 7.07
C ASP A 97 -2.01 3.63 6.91
N ILE A 98 -2.37 2.87 5.89
CA ILE A 98 -1.63 1.69 5.42
C ILE A 98 -1.04 2.05 4.06
N GLU A 99 0.27 2.01 3.97
CA GLU A 99 1.02 2.20 2.72
C GLU A 99 1.38 0.82 2.15
N MET A 100 0.97 0.55 0.92
CA MET A 100 1.14 -0.75 0.30
C MET A 100 1.52 -0.63 -1.17
N ILE A 101 2.24 -1.64 -1.67
CA ILE A 101 2.43 -1.89 -3.09
C ILE A 101 1.43 -2.93 -3.54
N VAL A 102 0.75 -2.66 -4.64
CA VAL A 102 -0.16 -3.59 -5.31
C VAL A 102 0.34 -3.79 -6.73
N GLY A 103 0.72 -5.01 -7.06
CA GLY A 103 1.07 -5.41 -8.43
C GLY A 103 -0.19 -5.76 -9.22
N VAL A 104 -0.25 -5.33 -10.47
CA VAL A 104 -1.35 -5.62 -11.41
C VAL A 104 -0.73 -6.01 -12.74
N ASP A 105 -1.13 -7.14 -13.30
CA ASP A 105 -0.63 -7.63 -14.59
C ASP A 105 -1.32 -6.96 -15.80
N ALA A 106 -0.93 -7.37 -16.99
CA ALA A 106 -1.49 -6.85 -18.26
C ALA A 106 -2.97 -7.21 -18.46
N ASP A 107 -3.48 -8.25 -17.78
CA ASP A 107 -4.89 -8.65 -17.78
C ASP A 107 -5.71 -7.92 -16.71
N LEU A 108 -5.12 -6.91 -16.06
CA LEU A 108 -5.71 -6.13 -14.97
C LEU A 108 -6.08 -6.99 -13.74
N ALA A 109 -5.33 -8.07 -13.49
CA ALA A 109 -5.48 -8.88 -12.30
C ALA A 109 -4.35 -8.60 -11.29
N ILE A 110 -4.66 -8.66 -10.00
CA ILE A 110 -3.69 -8.47 -8.93
C ILE A 110 -2.69 -9.62 -8.92
N THR A 111 -1.40 -9.31 -9.00
CA THR A 111 -0.29 -10.27 -8.90
C THR A 111 0.15 -10.49 -7.46
N GLY A 112 0.02 -9.46 -6.62
CA GLY A 112 0.37 -9.52 -5.21
C GLY A 112 0.12 -8.20 -4.50
N ILE A 113 0.10 -8.26 -3.16
CA ILE A 113 0.03 -7.08 -2.29
C ILE A 113 1.14 -7.21 -1.24
N SER A 114 1.90 -6.15 -1.05
CA SER A 114 2.91 -6.05 0.01
C SER A 114 2.77 -4.74 0.76
N VAL A 115 2.73 -4.81 2.09
CA VAL A 115 2.61 -3.61 2.94
C VAL A 115 4.00 -3.04 3.20
N VAL A 116 4.19 -1.76 2.90
CA VAL A 116 5.44 -1.01 3.08
C VAL A 116 5.52 -0.44 4.49
N ASP A 117 4.42 0.18 4.94
CA ASP A 117 4.30 0.78 6.27
C ASP A 117 2.85 0.77 6.75
N ALA A 118 2.64 0.57 8.05
CA ALA A 118 1.33 0.65 8.67
C ALA A 118 1.42 0.81 10.19
N ALA A 119 0.64 1.73 10.74
CA ALA A 119 0.53 1.97 12.18
C ALA A 119 -0.64 1.16 12.79
N GLU A 120 -0.65 -0.17 12.56
CA GLU A 120 -1.74 -1.03 13.01
C GLU A 120 -1.52 -1.63 14.41
N THR A 121 -2.61 -2.02 15.07
CA THR A 121 -2.54 -2.65 16.40
C THR A 121 -1.80 -3.97 16.34
N SER A 122 -0.75 -4.09 17.16
CA SER A 122 0.03 -5.33 17.28
C SER A 122 -0.85 -6.51 17.70
N GLY A 123 -0.65 -7.67 17.06
CA GLY A 123 -1.42 -8.89 17.32
C GLY A 123 -2.87 -8.89 16.78
N ILE A 124 -3.30 -7.80 16.15
CA ILE A 124 -4.64 -7.68 15.53
C ILE A 124 -4.47 -7.26 14.06
N GLY A 125 -4.25 -5.98 13.77
CA GLY A 125 -4.08 -5.49 12.41
C GLY A 125 -2.81 -6.01 11.75
N THR A 126 -1.75 -6.19 12.53
CA THR A 126 -0.49 -6.80 12.04
C THR A 126 -0.64 -8.24 11.52
N LYS A 127 -1.70 -8.97 11.90
CA LYS A 127 -2.00 -10.29 11.32
C LYS A 127 -2.34 -10.22 9.84
N VAL A 128 -3.07 -9.18 9.42
CA VAL A 128 -3.39 -8.96 8.00
C VAL A 128 -2.11 -8.65 7.24
N ILE A 129 -1.26 -7.77 7.80
CA ILE A 129 0.01 -7.36 7.20
C ILE A 129 0.99 -8.54 7.08
N ALA A 130 1.03 -9.40 8.10
CA ALA A 130 1.84 -10.62 8.12
C ALA A 130 1.27 -11.75 7.25
N ASN A 131 0.20 -11.48 6.50
CA ASN A 131 -0.46 -12.46 5.64
C ASN A 131 -0.90 -13.74 6.39
N GLU A 132 -1.31 -13.61 7.66
CA GLU A 132 -1.84 -14.75 8.41
C GLU A 132 -3.11 -15.30 7.75
N ALA A 133 -3.34 -16.59 7.92
CA ALA A 133 -4.49 -17.26 7.33
C ALA A 133 -5.83 -16.68 7.84
N THR A 134 -6.75 -16.45 6.91
CA THR A 134 -8.14 -16.10 7.19
C THR A 134 -8.92 -17.33 7.69
N THR A 135 -10.18 -17.16 8.03
CA THR A 135 -11.06 -18.28 8.40
C THR A 135 -11.26 -19.30 7.27
N ALA A 136 -11.07 -18.88 6.02
CA ALA A 136 -11.08 -19.77 4.85
C ALA A 136 -9.77 -20.55 4.63
N GLY A 137 -8.73 -20.25 5.41
CA GLY A 137 -7.42 -20.93 5.32
C GLY A 137 -6.47 -20.35 4.29
N THR A 138 -6.86 -19.30 3.57
CA THR A 138 -6.01 -18.56 2.63
C THR A 138 -5.33 -17.39 3.35
N GLY A 139 -4.10 -17.04 2.97
CA GLY A 139 -3.43 -15.84 3.50
C GLY A 139 -4.24 -14.57 3.28
N ALA A 140 -4.18 -13.68 4.25
CA ALA A 140 -4.97 -12.44 4.24
C ALA A 140 -4.68 -11.53 3.03
N LEU A 141 -3.45 -11.57 2.50
CA LEU A 141 -3.05 -10.85 1.28
C LEU A 141 -3.13 -11.75 0.04
N ASP A 142 -2.83 -13.04 0.18
CA ASP A 142 -2.84 -13.99 -0.94
C ASP A 142 -4.23 -14.16 -1.58
N GLN A 143 -5.30 -13.96 -0.81
CA GLN A 143 -6.67 -14.03 -1.33
C GLN A 143 -6.99 -12.99 -2.41
N PHE A 144 -6.17 -11.95 -2.56
CA PHE A 144 -6.34 -10.91 -3.57
C PHE A 144 -5.73 -11.29 -4.92
N VAL A 145 -4.77 -12.22 -4.94
CA VAL A 145 -4.08 -12.64 -6.16
C VAL A 145 -5.05 -13.23 -7.17
N GLY A 146 -4.93 -12.80 -8.42
CA GLY A 146 -5.80 -13.20 -9.54
C GLY A 146 -7.16 -12.52 -9.55
N LYS A 147 -7.46 -11.63 -8.61
CA LYS A 147 -8.71 -10.85 -8.62
C LYS A 147 -8.55 -9.58 -9.46
N SER A 148 -9.63 -9.18 -10.14
CA SER A 148 -9.69 -8.04 -11.07
C SER A 148 -11.01 -7.28 -10.92
N GLY A 149 -11.07 -6.12 -11.60
CA GLY A 149 -12.24 -5.24 -11.63
C GLY A 149 -12.28 -4.25 -10.48
N ALA A 150 -12.09 -2.97 -10.80
CA ALA A 150 -12.12 -1.89 -9.82
C ALA A 150 -13.46 -1.83 -9.07
N GLY A 151 -13.41 -1.73 -7.74
CA GLY A 151 -14.59 -1.70 -6.88
C GLY A 151 -15.31 -3.04 -6.69
N SER A 152 -14.83 -4.12 -7.32
CA SER A 152 -15.44 -5.46 -7.20
C SER A 152 -15.10 -6.16 -5.89
N LEU A 153 -13.99 -5.78 -5.25
CA LEU A 153 -13.50 -6.42 -4.03
C LEU A 153 -14.25 -5.88 -2.81
N VAL A 154 -14.96 -6.76 -2.13
CA VAL A 154 -15.82 -6.40 -0.98
C VAL A 154 -15.61 -7.38 0.17
N VAL A 155 -15.23 -6.84 1.34
CA VAL A 155 -15.05 -7.63 2.56
C VAL A 155 -16.35 -8.30 2.98
N LYS A 156 -16.29 -9.56 3.36
CA LYS A 156 -17.42 -10.47 3.68
C LYS A 156 -18.23 -10.93 2.47
N THR A 157 -17.88 -10.53 1.25
CA THR A 157 -18.54 -11.01 0.03
C THR A 157 -17.59 -11.91 -0.74
N ASN A 158 -16.42 -11.39 -1.14
CA ASN A 158 -15.38 -12.11 -1.87
C ASN A 158 -13.97 -11.90 -1.29
N ILE A 159 -13.86 -11.15 -0.19
CA ILE A 159 -12.65 -10.98 0.61
C ILE A 159 -13.00 -11.37 2.06
N ASP A 160 -12.26 -12.34 2.60
CA ASP A 160 -12.40 -12.78 3.98
C ASP A 160 -11.61 -11.88 4.92
N ALA A 161 -12.23 -11.48 6.02
CA ALA A 161 -11.54 -10.71 7.05
C ALA A 161 -10.81 -11.62 8.03
N VAL A 162 -9.64 -11.20 8.47
CA VAL A 162 -8.98 -11.81 9.64
C VAL A 162 -9.79 -11.46 10.89
N SER A 163 -10.03 -12.45 11.73
CA SER A 163 -10.82 -12.27 12.96
C SER A 163 -10.24 -11.16 13.85
N GLY A 164 -11.07 -10.20 14.20
CA GLY A 164 -10.70 -9.01 14.97
C GLY A 164 -10.06 -7.88 14.15
N ALA A 165 -9.61 -8.12 12.91
CA ALA A 165 -8.92 -7.14 12.07
C ALA A 165 -9.73 -6.71 10.82
N THR A 166 -11.04 -6.72 10.90
CA THR A 166 -11.94 -6.38 9.78
C THR A 166 -11.69 -4.98 9.21
N VAL A 167 -11.33 -4.01 10.05
CA VAL A 167 -11.10 -2.63 9.60
C VAL A 167 -9.79 -2.54 8.80
N THR A 168 -8.74 -3.19 9.27
CA THR A 168 -7.46 -3.31 8.53
C THR A 168 -7.66 -4.03 7.20
N THR A 169 -8.41 -5.15 7.18
CA THR A 169 -8.75 -5.86 5.94
C THR A 169 -9.53 -4.96 4.97
N LYS A 170 -10.44 -4.13 5.46
CA LYS A 170 -11.14 -3.13 4.61
C LYS A 170 -10.17 -2.08 4.05
N GLY A 171 -9.18 -1.64 4.82
CA GLY A 171 -8.12 -0.73 4.37
C GLY A 171 -7.35 -1.33 3.19
N ILE A 172 -6.86 -2.56 3.33
CA ILE A 172 -6.18 -3.30 2.25
C ILE A 172 -7.10 -3.44 1.02
N THR A 173 -8.38 -3.80 1.23
CA THR A 173 -9.34 -3.96 0.13
C THR A 173 -9.58 -2.66 -0.64
N LYS A 174 -9.65 -1.52 0.05
CA LYS A 174 -9.74 -0.20 -0.59
C LYS A 174 -8.48 0.11 -1.42
N GLY A 175 -7.30 -0.16 -0.85
CA GLY A 175 -6.04 -0.01 -1.56
C GLY A 175 -5.95 -0.88 -2.81
N ALA A 176 -6.38 -2.14 -2.73
CA ALA A 176 -6.45 -3.06 -3.87
C ALA A 176 -7.41 -2.57 -4.96
N ASN A 177 -8.63 -2.14 -4.60
CA ASN A 177 -9.57 -1.55 -5.55
C ASN A 177 -9.03 -0.25 -6.18
N ALA A 178 -8.31 0.57 -5.41
CA ALA A 178 -7.71 1.80 -5.92
C ALA A 178 -6.59 1.51 -6.94
N ALA A 179 -5.78 0.49 -6.72
CA ALA A 179 -4.77 0.05 -7.67
C ALA A 179 -5.39 -0.49 -8.97
N LEU A 180 -6.44 -1.30 -8.87
CA LEU A 180 -7.18 -1.78 -10.04
C LEU A 180 -7.79 -0.63 -10.83
N ALA A 181 -8.41 0.35 -10.15
CA ALA A 181 -8.95 1.54 -10.81
C ALA A 181 -7.87 2.38 -11.51
N ALA A 182 -6.69 2.52 -10.88
CA ALA A 182 -5.56 3.19 -11.50
C ALA A 182 -5.06 2.44 -12.74
N ALA A 183 -4.95 1.10 -12.67
CA ALA A 183 -4.56 0.26 -13.79
C ALA A 183 -5.53 0.37 -14.97
N GLU A 184 -6.84 0.28 -14.71
CA GLU A 184 -7.90 0.44 -15.72
C GLU A 184 -7.86 1.82 -16.39
N ALA A 185 -7.46 2.88 -15.67
CA ALA A 185 -7.33 4.23 -16.22
C ALA A 185 -6.01 4.45 -16.99
N MET A 186 -5.04 3.52 -16.90
CA MET A 186 -3.74 3.56 -17.59
C MET A 186 -3.64 2.57 -18.75
N ALA A 187 -4.56 1.61 -18.83
CA ALA A 187 -4.67 0.65 -19.93
C ALA A 187 -5.32 1.28 -21.17
#